data_93ec775dff28fe582cef96d28bac3a36
#
_entry.id   93ec775dff28fe582cef96d28bac3a36
#
_cell.length_a   1.000
_cell.length_b   1.000
_cell.length_c   1.000
_cell.angle_alpha   90.00
_cell.angle_beta   90.00
_cell.angle_gamma   90.00
#
_symmetry.space_group_name_H-M   'P 1'
#
loop_
_entity.id
_entity.type
_entity.pdbx_description
1 polymer ?
#
loop_
_entity_poly.entity_id
_entity_poly.type
_entity_poly.pdbx_seq_one_letter_code
_entity_poly.pdbx_strand_id
1 'polypeptide(L)'
;CALPIFDSHGHDVAVIDRQEENFSRLGSEFSGITFSGNPIDLQVLRSAGIESCDAVAAATPDDNLNITVCQIAKKIFGIENAVARISDPAREEIFSTLGLRCICHTNLACDALEAALIQPLDSKTLTFGTHTLSFVAIPSDKRMVGVNLNMIHSDHQQVFGLLRRDGSLVLYQEPCHTVVEEGDSLIYVRIAD
;
A
#
# COMPACT_ATOMS: atom_id res chain seq x y z
N CYS A 1 -10.23 -6.60 -8.71
CA CYS A 1 -10.57 -7.06 -7.35
C CYS A 1 -9.29 -7.36 -6.59
N ALA A 2 -9.16 -6.92 -5.33
CA ALA A 2 -7.96 -7.18 -4.52
C ALA A 2 -7.96 -8.58 -3.88
N LEU A 3 -9.12 -9.21 -3.76
CA LEU A 3 -9.29 -10.47 -3.04
C LEU A 3 -8.54 -11.66 -3.67
N PRO A 4 -8.52 -11.84 -5.00
CA PRO A 4 -7.70 -12.87 -5.63
C PRO A 4 -6.19 -12.67 -5.41
N ILE A 5 -5.74 -11.42 -5.19
CA ILE A 5 -4.33 -11.14 -4.89
C ILE A 5 -3.96 -11.67 -3.50
N PHE A 6 -4.83 -11.51 -2.49
CA PHE A 6 -4.60 -12.09 -1.17
C PHE A 6 -4.53 -13.61 -1.22
N ASP A 7 -5.45 -14.25 -1.95
CA ASP A 7 -5.46 -15.69 -2.17
C ASP A 7 -4.15 -16.16 -2.84
N SER A 8 -3.69 -15.49 -3.90
CA SER A 8 -2.42 -15.81 -4.57
C SER A 8 -1.18 -15.60 -3.69
N HIS A 9 -1.28 -14.78 -2.63
CA HIS A 9 -0.24 -14.61 -1.61
C HIS A 9 -0.29 -15.67 -0.50
N GLY A 10 -1.17 -16.66 -0.61
CA GLY A 10 -1.28 -17.78 0.32
C GLY A 10 -2.15 -17.51 1.55
N HIS A 11 -3.02 -16.51 1.49
CA HIS A 11 -4.02 -16.27 2.54
C HIS A 11 -5.30 -17.06 2.26
N ASP A 12 -5.88 -17.66 3.30
CA ASP A 12 -7.22 -18.24 3.24
C ASP A 12 -8.28 -17.13 3.20
N VAL A 13 -9.00 -17.02 2.08
CA VAL A 13 -9.91 -15.90 1.81
C VAL A 13 -11.36 -16.37 1.74
N ALA A 14 -12.23 -15.78 2.58
CA ALA A 14 -13.68 -15.88 2.47
C ALA A 14 -14.27 -14.58 1.94
N VAL A 15 -15.11 -14.66 0.92
CA VAL A 15 -15.73 -13.50 0.26
C VAL A 15 -17.23 -13.50 0.47
N ILE A 16 -17.76 -12.39 0.97
CA ILE A 16 -19.21 -12.19 1.12
C ILE A 16 -19.67 -11.10 0.15
N ASP A 17 -20.67 -11.41 -0.67
CA ASP A 17 -21.36 -10.42 -1.51
C ASP A 17 -22.86 -10.71 -1.53
N ARG A 18 -23.69 -9.67 -1.66
CA ARG A 18 -25.15 -9.81 -1.79
C ARG A 18 -25.55 -10.39 -3.13
N GLN A 19 -24.74 -10.18 -4.16
CA GLN A 19 -25.00 -10.57 -5.54
C GLN A 19 -24.04 -11.70 -5.94
N GLU A 20 -24.59 -12.87 -6.16
CA GLU A 20 -23.80 -14.05 -6.52
C GLU A 20 -23.03 -13.87 -7.84
N GLU A 21 -23.59 -13.06 -8.77
CA GLU A 21 -22.96 -12.77 -10.04
C GLU A 21 -21.59 -12.06 -9.88
N ASN A 22 -21.38 -11.35 -8.76
CA ASN A 22 -20.11 -10.66 -8.50
C ASN A 22 -18.94 -11.64 -8.28
N PHE A 23 -19.22 -12.88 -7.88
CA PHE A 23 -18.18 -13.88 -7.67
C PHE A 23 -17.48 -14.29 -8.97
N SER A 24 -18.16 -14.14 -10.12
CA SER A 24 -17.52 -14.35 -11.42
C SER A 24 -16.29 -13.47 -11.67
N ARG A 25 -16.21 -12.29 -10.98
CA ARG A 25 -15.09 -11.36 -11.08
C ARG A 25 -13.85 -11.79 -10.28
N LEU A 26 -13.96 -12.83 -9.46
CA LEU A 26 -12.82 -13.37 -8.71
C LEU A 26 -11.85 -14.11 -9.63
N GLY A 27 -12.35 -14.62 -10.77
CA GLY A 27 -11.55 -15.38 -11.73
C GLY A 27 -11.47 -16.87 -11.36
N SER A 28 -10.97 -17.66 -12.31
CA SER A 28 -10.85 -19.13 -12.18
C SER A 28 -9.75 -19.59 -11.23
N GLU A 29 -8.79 -18.73 -10.96
CA GLU A 29 -7.63 -19.01 -10.09
C GLU A 29 -7.94 -18.78 -8.60
N PHE A 30 -9.09 -18.19 -8.29
CA PHE A 30 -9.47 -17.94 -6.89
C PHE A 30 -9.86 -19.27 -6.22
N SER A 31 -9.12 -19.65 -5.17
CA SER A 31 -9.31 -20.90 -4.41
C SER A 31 -10.08 -20.72 -3.10
N GLY A 32 -10.41 -19.47 -2.73
CA GLY A 32 -11.13 -19.14 -1.51
C GLY A 32 -12.61 -19.54 -1.54
N ILE A 33 -13.32 -19.26 -0.45
CA ILE A 33 -14.73 -19.62 -0.28
C ILE A 33 -15.63 -18.40 -0.48
N THR A 34 -16.78 -18.57 -1.14
CA THR A 34 -17.76 -17.51 -1.39
C THR A 34 -19.05 -17.73 -0.63
N PHE A 35 -19.60 -16.65 -0.07
CA PHE A 35 -20.87 -16.66 0.66
C PHE A 35 -21.80 -15.58 0.10
N SER A 36 -22.97 -15.98 -0.41
CA SER A 36 -24.00 -15.03 -0.84
C SER A 36 -24.79 -14.56 0.37
N GLY A 37 -24.85 -13.22 0.60
CA GLY A 37 -25.60 -12.69 1.73
C GLY A 37 -25.26 -11.23 2.06
N ASN A 38 -25.98 -10.71 3.05
CA ASN A 38 -25.74 -9.36 3.55
C ASN A 38 -24.54 -9.33 4.51
N PRO A 39 -23.46 -8.54 4.21
CA PRO A 39 -22.25 -8.52 5.02
C PRO A 39 -22.41 -7.87 6.42
N ILE A 40 -23.59 -7.35 6.77
CA ILE A 40 -23.91 -6.90 8.13
C ILE A 40 -24.78 -7.91 8.90
N ASP A 41 -25.18 -9.00 8.27
CA ASP A 41 -25.90 -10.07 8.94
C ASP A 41 -24.93 -10.96 9.73
N LEU A 42 -25.14 -11.03 11.03
CA LEU A 42 -24.26 -11.78 11.94
C LEU A 42 -24.25 -13.29 11.64
N GLN A 43 -25.35 -13.83 11.11
CA GLN A 43 -25.39 -15.25 10.74
C GLN A 43 -24.56 -15.52 9.47
N VAL A 44 -24.65 -14.63 8.48
CA VAL A 44 -23.83 -14.71 7.27
C VAL A 44 -22.35 -14.58 7.62
N LEU A 45 -21.99 -13.63 8.48
CA LEU A 45 -20.61 -13.44 8.94
C LEU A 45 -20.09 -14.69 9.69
N ARG A 46 -20.90 -15.30 10.57
CA ARG A 46 -20.52 -16.54 11.26
C ARG A 46 -20.36 -17.71 10.29
N SER A 47 -21.28 -17.86 9.34
CA SER A 47 -21.17 -18.91 8.32
C SER A 47 -19.91 -18.77 7.46
N ALA A 48 -19.45 -17.53 7.25
CA ALA A 48 -18.21 -17.24 6.55
C ALA A 48 -16.94 -17.39 7.41
N GLY A 49 -17.09 -17.78 8.70
CA GLY A 49 -15.95 -18.06 9.58
C GLY A 49 -15.37 -16.85 10.28
N ILE A 50 -16.12 -15.74 10.44
CA ILE A 50 -15.60 -14.50 11.04
C ILE A 50 -15.02 -14.71 12.46
N GLU A 51 -15.53 -15.68 13.21
CA GLU A 51 -15.08 -15.96 14.59
C GLU A 51 -13.65 -16.53 14.65
N SER A 52 -13.13 -17.03 13.53
CA SER A 52 -11.79 -17.61 13.43
C SER A 52 -10.87 -16.87 12.46
N CYS A 53 -11.29 -15.73 11.91
CA CYS A 53 -10.48 -14.98 10.97
C CYS A 53 -9.52 -14.00 11.67
N ASP A 54 -8.35 -13.79 11.10
CA ASP A 54 -7.32 -12.87 11.60
C ASP A 54 -7.58 -11.41 11.20
N ALA A 55 -8.31 -11.20 10.10
CA ALA A 55 -8.56 -9.88 9.54
C ALA A 55 -9.86 -9.80 8.74
N VAL A 56 -10.42 -8.58 8.67
CA VAL A 56 -11.61 -8.26 7.87
C VAL A 56 -11.32 -7.05 6.97
N ALA A 57 -11.58 -7.20 5.68
CA ALA A 57 -11.51 -6.11 4.71
C ALA A 57 -12.90 -5.83 4.11
N ALA A 58 -13.47 -4.67 4.37
CA ALA A 58 -14.73 -4.23 3.80
C ALA A 58 -14.48 -3.29 2.61
N ALA A 59 -14.77 -3.76 1.39
CA ALA A 59 -14.42 -3.08 0.14
C ALA A 59 -15.59 -2.97 -0.84
N THR A 60 -16.81 -2.81 -0.35
CA THR A 60 -18.00 -2.57 -1.18
C THR A 60 -18.02 -1.14 -1.73
N PRO A 61 -18.86 -0.81 -2.73
CA PRO A 61 -19.02 0.57 -3.20
C PRO A 61 -19.62 1.55 -2.18
N ASP A 62 -20.20 1.05 -1.10
CA ASP A 62 -20.87 1.85 -0.07
C ASP A 62 -19.97 2.03 1.16
N ASP A 63 -19.49 3.26 1.37
CA ASP A 63 -18.63 3.61 2.49
C ASP A 63 -19.27 3.32 3.85
N ASN A 64 -20.59 3.60 4.01
CA ASN A 64 -21.30 3.37 5.26
C ASN A 64 -21.40 1.87 5.58
N LEU A 65 -21.63 1.05 4.55
CA LEU A 65 -21.65 -0.39 4.69
C LEU A 65 -20.26 -0.91 5.11
N ASN A 66 -19.19 -0.41 4.48
CA ASN A 66 -17.83 -0.81 4.82
C ASN A 66 -17.47 -0.47 6.27
N ILE A 67 -17.84 0.73 6.72
CA ILE A 67 -17.65 1.14 8.11
C ILE A 67 -18.45 0.25 9.08
N THR A 68 -19.70 -0.02 8.75
CA THR A 68 -20.57 -0.85 9.60
C THR A 68 -20.01 -2.27 9.74
N VAL A 69 -19.54 -2.89 8.66
CA VAL A 69 -18.90 -4.21 8.69
C VAL A 69 -17.67 -4.20 9.61
N CYS A 70 -16.80 -3.19 9.48
CA CYS A 70 -15.61 -3.06 10.33
C CYS A 70 -15.96 -2.81 11.81
N GLN A 71 -17.01 -2.04 12.09
CA GLN A 71 -17.50 -1.86 13.45
C GLN A 71 -18.04 -3.18 14.05
N ILE A 72 -18.79 -3.93 13.28
CA ILE A 72 -19.27 -5.27 13.68
C ILE A 72 -18.09 -6.21 13.97
N ALA A 73 -17.12 -6.26 13.07
CA ALA A 73 -15.92 -7.08 13.23
C ALA A 73 -15.17 -6.73 14.53
N LYS A 74 -14.92 -5.44 14.79
CA LYS A 74 -14.21 -4.99 15.99
C LYS A 74 -15.04 -5.13 17.26
N LYS A 75 -16.29 -4.66 17.28
CA LYS A 75 -17.08 -4.54 18.50
C LYS A 75 -17.80 -5.83 18.92
N ILE A 76 -18.18 -6.65 17.97
CA ILE A 76 -18.94 -7.89 18.23
C ILE A 76 -18.02 -9.11 18.21
N PHE A 77 -17.10 -9.19 17.25
CA PHE A 77 -16.22 -10.35 17.06
C PHE A 77 -14.81 -10.15 17.59
N GLY A 78 -14.44 -8.94 18.04
CA GLY A 78 -13.12 -8.66 18.63
C GLY A 78 -11.95 -8.69 17.65
N ILE A 79 -12.21 -8.52 16.34
CA ILE A 79 -11.18 -8.57 15.32
C ILE A 79 -10.51 -7.20 15.22
N GLU A 80 -9.27 -7.09 15.69
CA GLU A 80 -8.52 -5.83 15.68
C GLU A 80 -8.12 -5.38 14.26
N ASN A 81 -7.80 -6.33 13.39
CA ASN A 81 -7.38 -6.06 12.01
C ASN A 81 -8.58 -5.91 11.07
N ALA A 82 -9.39 -4.89 11.29
CA ALA A 82 -10.51 -4.55 10.41
C ALA A 82 -10.21 -3.28 9.62
N VAL A 83 -10.30 -3.34 8.29
CA VAL A 83 -9.99 -2.25 7.36
C VAL A 83 -11.17 -1.96 6.46
N ALA A 84 -11.61 -0.70 6.39
CA ALA A 84 -12.66 -0.22 5.51
C ALA A 84 -12.10 0.54 4.32
N ARG A 85 -12.56 0.20 3.12
CA ARG A 85 -12.36 1.05 1.95
C ARG A 85 -13.32 2.24 2.01
N ILE A 86 -12.80 3.45 1.79
CA ILE A 86 -13.54 4.69 1.73
C ILE A 86 -13.34 5.34 0.36
N SER A 87 -14.40 5.87 -0.21
CA SER A 87 -14.37 6.57 -1.50
C SER A 87 -14.25 8.09 -1.33
N ASP A 88 -14.87 8.63 -0.27
CA ASP A 88 -14.91 10.06 0.02
C ASP A 88 -13.73 10.46 0.94
N PRO A 89 -12.75 11.24 0.43
CA PRO A 89 -11.61 11.70 1.23
C PRO A 89 -11.98 12.42 2.52
N ALA A 90 -13.07 13.20 2.52
CA ALA A 90 -13.50 13.96 3.70
C ALA A 90 -13.94 13.05 4.86
N ARG A 91 -14.27 11.80 4.59
CA ARG A 91 -14.69 10.82 5.61
C ARG A 91 -13.54 10.05 6.23
N GLU A 92 -12.40 9.97 5.55
CA GLU A 92 -11.24 9.18 6.01
C GLU A 92 -10.76 9.65 7.39
N GLU A 93 -10.60 10.96 7.57
CA GLU A 93 -10.18 11.55 8.85
C GLU A 93 -11.21 11.31 9.96
N ILE A 94 -12.50 11.51 9.66
CA ILE A 94 -13.58 11.31 10.63
C ILE A 94 -13.59 9.87 11.16
N PHE A 95 -13.49 8.88 10.29
CA PHE A 95 -13.54 7.47 10.70
C PHE A 95 -12.25 7.02 11.39
N SER A 96 -11.12 7.61 11.06
CA SER A 96 -9.86 7.40 11.79
C SER A 96 -9.96 7.84 13.24
N THR A 97 -10.62 8.97 13.53
CA THR A 97 -10.87 9.44 14.92
C THR A 97 -11.76 8.49 15.72
N LEU A 98 -12.59 7.69 15.05
CA LEU A 98 -13.42 6.64 15.68
C LEU A 98 -12.64 5.32 15.92
N GLY A 99 -11.34 5.31 15.68
CA GLY A 99 -10.47 4.14 15.87
C GLY A 99 -10.68 3.07 14.79
N LEU A 100 -11.22 3.43 13.64
CA LEU A 100 -11.36 2.54 12.49
C LEU A 100 -10.18 2.75 11.53
N ARG A 101 -9.65 1.67 11.03
CA ARG A 101 -8.62 1.70 10.00
C ARG A 101 -9.30 1.85 8.64
N CYS A 102 -9.05 2.99 7.98
CA CYS A 102 -9.64 3.30 6.69
C CYS A 102 -8.56 3.46 5.62
N ILE A 103 -8.90 3.13 4.38
CA ILE A 103 -8.07 3.37 3.20
C ILE A 103 -8.93 4.08 2.16
N CYS A 104 -8.60 5.34 1.88
CA CYS A 104 -9.24 6.10 0.82
C CYS A 104 -8.54 5.83 -0.52
N HIS A 105 -9.18 5.02 -1.37
CA HIS A 105 -8.62 4.71 -2.69
C HIS A 105 -8.57 5.93 -3.61
N THR A 106 -9.41 6.95 -3.39
CA THR A 106 -9.38 8.22 -4.13
C THR A 106 -8.10 8.98 -3.81
N ASN A 107 -7.75 9.14 -2.51
CA ASN A 107 -6.49 9.78 -2.10
C ASN A 107 -5.29 9.03 -2.68
N LEU A 108 -5.25 7.70 -2.51
CA LEU A 108 -4.15 6.90 -3.06
C LEU A 108 -3.99 7.06 -4.58
N ALA A 109 -5.10 7.13 -5.32
CA ALA A 109 -5.06 7.34 -6.76
C ALA A 109 -4.60 8.78 -7.11
N CYS A 110 -5.06 9.80 -6.37
CA CYS A 110 -4.63 11.18 -6.54
C CYS A 110 -3.15 11.34 -6.28
N ASP A 111 -2.64 10.78 -5.17
CA ASP A 111 -1.21 10.83 -4.83
C ASP A 111 -0.36 10.16 -5.92
N ALA A 112 -0.80 9.01 -6.44
CA ALA A 112 -0.11 8.32 -7.52
C ALA A 112 -0.12 9.10 -8.83
N LEU A 113 -1.25 9.75 -9.17
CA LEU A 113 -1.37 10.60 -10.36
C LEU A 113 -0.54 11.88 -10.22
N GLU A 114 -0.57 12.52 -9.05
CA GLU A 114 0.24 13.70 -8.78
C GLU A 114 1.73 13.37 -8.87
N ALA A 115 2.16 12.25 -8.26
CA ALA A 115 3.51 11.78 -8.38
C ALA A 115 3.93 11.55 -9.84
N ALA A 116 3.06 10.94 -10.65
CA ALA A 116 3.35 10.68 -12.05
C ALA A 116 3.39 11.95 -12.93
N LEU A 117 2.65 13.01 -12.55
CA LEU A 117 2.55 14.24 -13.32
C LEU A 117 3.61 15.28 -12.95
N ILE A 118 3.95 15.38 -11.66
CA ILE A 118 4.75 16.49 -11.11
C ILE A 118 6.15 16.04 -10.71
N GLN A 119 6.29 14.80 -10.25
CA GLN A 119 7.58 14.27 -9.81
C GLN A 119 8.34 13.66 -11.00
N PRO A 120 9.70 13.75 -11.00
CA PRO A 120 10.49 12.95 -11.92
C PRO A 120 10.07 11.49 -11.84
N LEU A 121 10.03 10.79 -12.97
CA LEU A 121 9.59 9.37 -13.09
C LEU A 121 10.22 8.40 -12.07
N ASP A 122 11.26 8.82 -11.40
CA ASP A 122 12.08 8.04 -10.46
C ASP A 122 11.97 8.53 -9.00
N SER A 123 10.80 9.04 -8.56
CA SER A 123 10.59 9.38 -7.15
C SER A 123 9.56 8.46 -6.49
N LYS A 124 9.82 8.11 -5.22
CA LYS A 124 8.95 7.30 -4.37
C LYS A 124 8.86 7.92 -2.98
N THR A 125 7.67 7.93 -2.39
CA THR A 125 7.45 8.35 -1.01
C THR A 125 7.02 7.19 -0.14
N LEU A 126 7.51 7.15 1.11
CA LEU A 126 7.12 6.17 2.13
C LEU A 126 6.82 6.92 3.41
N THR A 127 5.63 6.69 3.98
CA THR A 127 5.21 7.30 5.24
C THR A 127 5.34 6.30 6.40
N PHE A 128 6.02 6.71 7.47
CA PHE A 128 6.19 5.98 8.71
C PHE A 128 5.62 6.81 9.87
N GLY A 129 4.46 6.43 10.36
CA GLY A 129 3.76 7.22 11.37
C GLY A 129 3.35 8.59 10.81
N THR A 130 3.92 9.66 11.36
CA THR A 130 3.68 11.06 10.95
C THR A 130 4.76 11.60 10.00
N HIS A 131 5.80 10.83 9.70
CA HIS A 131 6.93 11.29 8.89
C HIS A 131 6.92 10.65 7.49
N THR A 132 7.14 11.45 6.47
CA THR A 132 7.22 11.00 5.08
C THR A 132 8.67 11.08 4.60
N LEU A 133 9.18 9.96 4.09
CA LEU A 133 10.47 9.90 3.39
C LEU A 133 10.22 9.99 1.88
N SER A 134 10.96 10.89 1.23
CA SER A 134 10.97 11.01 -0.22
C SER A 134 12.28 10.47 -0.77
N PHE A 135 12.19 9.50 -1.68
CA PHE A 135 13.31 8.94 -2.44
C PHE A 135 13.25 9.52 -3.85
N VAL A 136 14.37 10.02 -4.34
CA VAL A 136 14.47 10.57 -5.68
C VAL A 136 15.70 10.00 -6.37
N ALA A 137 15.52 9.41 -7.55
CA ALA A 137 16.63 8.99 -8.39
C ALA A 137 17.02 10.11 -9.37
N ILE A 138 18.26 10.54 -9.31
CA ILE A 138 18.82 11.61 -10.15
C ILE A 138 19.91 10.99 -11.03
N PRO A 139 19.82 11.11 -12.36
CA PRO A 139 20.87 10.64 -13.25
C PRO A 139 22.24 11.22 -12.87
N SER A 140 23.27 10.39 -12.85
CA SER A 140 24.62 10.83 -12.50
C SER A 140 25.16 11.82 -13.52
N ASP A 141 25.74 12.92 -13.04
CA ASP A 141 26.50 13.82 -13.91
C ASP A 141 27.82 13.13 -14.35
N LYS A 142 28.33 13.49 -15.54
CA LYS A 142 29.62 13.02 -16.04
C LYS A 142 30.79 13.24 -15.07
N ARG A 143 30.68 14.26 -14.19
CA ARG A 143 31.67 14.54 -13.15
C ARG A 143 31.66 13.55 -12.00
N MET A 144 30.56 12.81 -11.83
CA MET A 144 30.40 11.83 -10.77
C MET A 144 30.86 10.43 -11.21
N VAL A 145 31.03 10.19 -12.50
CA VAL A 145 31.53 8.93 -13.03
C VAL A 145 32.98 8.69 -12.53
N GLY A 146 33.22 7.53 -11.95
CA GLY A 146 34.50 7.18 -11.32
C GLY A 146 34.63 7.63 -9.84
N VAL A 147 33.67 8.38 -9.32
CA VAL A 147 33.67 8.81 -7.90
C VAL A 147 33.08 7.71 -7.03
N ASN A 148 33.69 7.48 -5.87
CA ASN A 148 33.15 6.56 -4.88
C ASN A 148 31.92 7.18 -4.21
N LEU A 149 30.91 6.36 -3.98
CA LEU A 149 29.61 6.79 -3.44
C LEU A 149 29.74 7.46 -2.06
N ASN A 150 30.72 7.06 -1.24
CA ASN A 150 30.99 7.67 0.07
C ASN A 150 31.53 9.11 0.00
N MET A 151 31.99 9.57 -1.18
CA MET A 151 32.49 10.92 -1.39
C MET A 151 31.41 11.88 -1.91
N ILE A 152 30.23 11.36 -2.18
CA ILE A 152 29.12 12.17 -2.70
C ILE A 152 28.28 12.65 -1.52
N HIS A 153 28.31 13.95 -1.27
CA HIS A 153 27.56 14.60 -0.22
C HIS A 153 26.58 15.61 -0.80
N SER A 154 25.45 15.78 -0.15
CA SER A 154 24.45 16.80 -0.45
C SER A 154 24.00 17.46 0.86
N ASP A 155 23.84 18.77 0.86
CA ASP A 155 23.55 19.55 2.07
C ASP A 155 22.15 19.28 2.66
N HIS A 156 21.23 18.71 1.85
CA HIS A 156 19.82 18.53 2.26
C HIS A 156 19.28 17.12 2.01
N GLN A 157 20.10 16.21 1.50
CA GLN A 157 19.68 14.86 1.11
C GLN A 157 20.77 13.86 1.44
N GLN A 158 20.38 12.68 1.92
CA GLN A 158 21.31 11.59 2.16
C GLN A 158 21.33 10.65 0.96
N VAL A 159 22.51 10.17 0.57
CA VAL A 159 22.64 9.14 -0.46
C VAL A 159 22.12 7.82 0.13
N PHE A 160 21.09 7.27 -0.50
CA PHE A 160 20.50 5.98 -0.13
C PHE A 160 21.13 4.82 -0.90
N GLY A 161 21.49 5.05 -2.15
CA GLY A 161 22.06 4.04 -3.02
C GLY A 161 22.22 4.49 -4.44
N LEU A 162 22.40 3.53 -5.32
CA LEU A 162 22.67 3.73 -6.74
C LEU A 162 21.83 2.74 -7.56
N LEU A 163 21.13 3.27 -8.55
CA LEU A 163 20.41 2.49 -9.55
C LEU A 163 21.30 2.37 -10.78
N ARG A 164 21.69 1.17 -11.12
CA ARG A 164 22.49 0.86 -12.30
C ARG A 164 21.64 0.93 -13.58
N ARG A 165 22.30 1.10 -14.69
CA ARG A 165 21.67 1.11 -16.02
C ARG A 165 20.90 -0.18 -16.34
N ASP A 166 21.30 -1.31 -15.78
CA ASP A 166 20.61 -2.60 -15.93
C ASP A 166 19.39 -2.78 -15.02
N GLY A 167 19.07 -1.75 -14.20
CA GLY A 167 17.99 -1.75 -13.24
C GLY A 167 18.35 -2.38 -11.88
N SER A 168 19.59 -2.82 -11.68
CA SER A 168 20.04 -3.33 -10.38
C SER A 168 20.21 -2.18 -9.38
N LEU A 169 19.80 -2.42 -8.13
CA LEU A 169 19.89 -1.47 -7.02
C LEU A 169 21.04 -1.83 -6.09
N VAL A 170 21.96 -0.90 -5.86
CA VAL A 170 23.06 -1.01 -4.91
C VAL A 170 22.81 -0.05 -3.75
N LEU A 171 22.59 -0.59 -2.55
CA LEU A 171 22.38 0.23 -1.35
C LEU A 171 23.71 0.78 -0.83
N TYR A 172 23.67 2.01 -0.32
CA TYR A 172 24.82 2.58 0.40
C TYR A 172 25.03 1.86 1.73
N GLN A 173 26.20 1.29 1.94
CA GLN A 173 26.62 0.64 3.19
C GLN A 173 28.07 0.99 3.50
N GLU A 174 28.38 1.35 4.74
CA GLU A 174 29.75 1.58 5.17
C GLU A 174 30.44 0.26 5.62
N PRO A 175 31.68 0.00 5.18
CA PRO A 175 32.51 0.76 4.23
C PRO A 175 32.01 0.59 2.78
N CYS A 176 31.87 1.72 2.07
CA CYS A 176 31.39 1.74 0.68
C CYS A 176 32.55 1.73 -0.31
N HIS A 177 32.59 0.76 -1.20
CA HIS A 177 33.58 0.67 -2.30
C HIS A 177 32.94 0.85 -3.67
N THR A 178 31.64 1.12 -3.69
CA THR A 178 30.89 1.30 -4.93
C THR A 178 31.25 2.59 -5.64
N VAL A 179 31.57 2.48 -6.90
CA VAL A 179 31.92 3.60 -7.80
C VAL A 179 30.77 3.85 -8.75
N VAL A 180 30.47 5.13 -9.03
CA VAL A 180 29.45 5.54 -10.00
C VAL A 180 29.95 5.26 -11.41
N GLU A 181 29.12 4.62 -12.24
CA GLU A 181 29.40 4.32 -13.64
C GLU A 181 28.54 5.18 -14.58
N GLU A 182 28.87 5.20 -15.85
CA GLU A 182 28.12 5.96 -16.84
C GLU A 182 26.72 5.36 -17.06
N GLY A 183 25.69 6.18 -16.90
CA GLY A 183 24.28 5.77 -17.01
C GLY A 183 23.64 5.33 -15.70
N ASP A 184 24.37 5.42 -14.59
CA ASP A 184 23.80 5.20 -13.25
C ASP A 184 22.95 6.40 -12.80
N SER A 185 22.04 6.16 -11.87
CA SER A 185 21.28 7.19 -11.16
C SER A 185 21.52 7.10 -9.67
N LEU A 186 21.80 8.21 -9.01
CA LEU A 186 21.93 8.32 -7.58
C LEU A 186 20.56 8.39 -6.93
N ILE A 187 20.32 7.56 -5.93
CA ILE A 187 19.09 7.62 -5.14
C ILE A 187 19.38 8.39 -3.86
N TYR A 188 18.67 9.50 -3.71
CA TYR A 188 18.70 10.32 -2.51
C TYR A 188 17.45 10.08 -1.67
N VAL A 189 17.60 10.19 -0.36
CA VAL A 189 16.48 10.19 0.58
C VAL A 189 16.48 11.49 1.38
N ARG A 190 15.28 12.04 1.60
CA ARG A 190 15.04 13.20 2.47
C ARG A 190 13.75 13.03 3.25
N ILE A 191 13.64 13.70 4.38
CA ILE A 191 12.36 13.86 5.09
C ILE A 191 11.57 14.93 4.32
N ALA A 192 10.35 14.60 3.92
CA ALA A 192 9.44 15.47 3.17
C ALA A 192 8.29 15.93 4.10
N ASP A 193 8.64 16.68 5.15
CA ASP A 193 7.65 17.31 6.06
C ASP A 193 7.54 18.81 5.75
#